data_dc7d14207a09ea1a8da3054222c7cc22
#
_entry.id   dc7d14207a09ea1a8da3054222c7cc22
#
_cell.length_a   1.000
_cell.length_b   1.000
_cell.length_c   1.000
_cell.angle_alpha   90.00
_cell.angle_beta   90.00
_cell.angle_gamma   90.00
#
_symmetry.space_group_name_H-M   'P 1'
#
loop_
_entity.id
_entity.type
_entity.pdbx_description
1 polymer ?
#
loop_
_entity_poly.entity_id
_entity_poly.type
_entity_poly.pdbx_seq_one_letter_code
_entity_poly.pdbx_strand_id
1 'polypeptide(L)'
;MTLALDTTALLARYLGGAARPVILDAMASDPDWCASALALSEVLMLVDRLGDDPDRTDDLRRAVRDDWERIHVVPLDQRCLDRASELGRTQPLRTVDALHLAAADRLPRPTGFATFDPAQIPVAMALGFDVISI
;
A
#
# COMPACT_ATOMS: atom_id res chain seq x y z
N MET A 1 -13.05 -10.24 -3.20
CA MET A 1 -12.86 -8.80 -2.92
C MET A 1 -11.46 -8.42 -3.36
N THR A 2 -11.26 -7.21 -3.77
CA THR A 2 -9.93 -6.68 -4.11
C THR A 2 -9.27 -6.10 -2.85
N LEU A 3 -7.98 -6.31 -2.70
CA LEU A 3 -7.19 -5.77 -1.59
C LEU A 3 -6.23 -4.70 -2.13
N ALA A 4 -6.43 -3.47 -1.72
CA ALA A 4 -5.51 -2.38 -1.99
C ALA A 4 -4.46 -2.31 -0.88
N LEU A 5 -3.20 -2.14 -1.28
CA LEU A 5 -2.05 -2.10 -0.37
C LEU A 5 -1.39 -0.72 -0.46
N ASP A 6 -1.18 -0.08 0.68
CA ASP A 6 -0.29 1.06 0.72
C ASP A 6 1.17 0.61 0.93
N THR A 7 2.09 1.54 0.99
CA THR A 7 3.51 1.22 1.17
C THR A 7 3.79 0.52 2.49
N THR A 8 3.14 0.93 3.58
CA THR A 8 3.36 0.32 4.90
C THR A 8 2.90 -1.13 4.93
N ALA A 9 1.77 -1.42 4.29
CA ALA A 9 1.25 -2.78 4.19
C ALA A 9 2.15 -3.68 3.34
N LEU A 10 2.55 -3.20 2.17
CA LEU A 10 3.43 -3.97 1.29
C LEU A 10 4.79 -4.22 1.97
N LEU A 11 5.37 -3.21 2.60
CA LEU A 11 6.64 -3.33 3.31
C LEU A 11 6.56 -4.36 4.45
N ALA A 12 5.45 -4.42 5.18
CA ALA A 12 5.25 -5.35 6.29
C ALA A 12 5.36 -6.82 5.87
N ARG A 13 5.07 -7.13 4.61
CA ARG A 13 5.22 -8.49 4.07
C ARG A 13 6.66 -8.99 4.12
N TYR A 14 7.63 -8.09 4.01
CA TYR A 14 9.06 -8.43 3.89
C TYR A 14 9.85 -8.23 5.17
N LEU A 15 9.36 -7.40 6.08
CA LEU A 15 10.00 -7.13 7.36
C LEU A 15 9.33 -7.96 8.46
N GLY A 16 10.06 -8.25 9.53
CA GLY A 16 9.51 -8.89 10.71
C GLY A 16 8.60 -7.94 11.49
N GLY A 17 7.91 -8.47 12.50
CA GLY A 17 7.09 -7.68 13.41
C GLY A 17 5.62 -8.08 13.42
N ALA A 18 4.84 -7.42 14.25
CA ALA A 18 3.44 -7.77 14.51
C ALA A 18 2.53 -7.57 13.28
N ALA A 19 2.88 -6.64 12.39
CA ALA A 19 2.11 -6.38 11.18
C ALA A 19 2.22 -7.49 10.12
N ARG A 20 3.34 -8.21 10.11
CA ARG A 20 3.60 -9.22 9.07
C ARG A 20 2.54 -10.33 9.01
N PRO A 21 2.17 -11.00 10.11
CA PRO A 21 1.13 -12.04 10.06
C PRO A 21 -0.21 -11.49 9.56
N VAL A 22 -0.55 -10.26 9.93
CA VAL A 22 -1.79 -9.61 9.52
C VAL A 22 -1.84 -9.43 8.01
N ILE A 23 -0.78 -8.89 7.42
CA ILE A 23 -0.75 -8.66 5.97
C ILE A 23 -0.64 -9.97 5.18
N LEU A 24 0.11 -10.94 5.67
CA LEU A 24 0.21 -12.24 5.00
C LEU A 24 -1.16 -12.93 4.96
N ASP A 25 -1.91 -12.87 6.04
CA ASP A 25 -3.26 -13.44 6.12
C ASP A 25 -4.22 -12.71 5.17
N ALA A 26 -4.20 -11.39 5.18
CA ALA A 26 -5.05 -10.58 4.29
C ALA A 26 -4.76 -10.87 2.81
N MET A 27 -3.48 -10.94 2.44
CA MET A 27 -3.08 -11.23 1.05
C MET A 27 -3.39 -12.67 0.64
N ALA A 28 -3.35 -13.61 1.56
CA ALA A 28 -3.74 -14.99 1.28
C ALA A 28 -5.26 -15.14 1.09
N SER A 29 -6.04 -14.30 1.76
CA SER A 29 -7.51 -14.36 1.72
C SER A 29 -8.10 -13.73 0.47
N ASP A 30 -7.44 -12.73 -0.11
CA ASP A 30 -7.91 -12.01 -1.30
C ASP A 30 -7.00 -12.30 -2.49
N PRO A 31 -7.54 -12.77 -3.63
CA PRO A 31 -6.71 -13.14 -4.78
C PRO A 31 -6.21 -11.95 -5.59
N ASP A 32 -6.89 -10.81 -5.52
CA ASP A 32 -6.59 -9.63 -6.33
C ASP A 32 -5.96 -8.54 -5.48
N TRP A 33 -4.68 -8.30 -5.71
CA TRP A 33 -3.91 -7.27 -5.01
C TRP A 33 -3.70 -6.07 -5.92
N CYS A 34 -3.91 -4.88 -5.37
CA CYS A 34 -3.71 -3.61 -6.08
C CYS A 34 -2.85 -2.67 -5.25
N ALA A 35 -2.07 -1.85 -5.92
CA ALA A 35 -1.28 -0.80 -5.28
C ALA A 35 -1.09 0.36 -6.25
N SER A 36 -0.82 1.55 -5.72
CA SER A 36 -0.44 2.68 -6.57
C SER A 36 0.92 2.44 -7.19
N ALA A 37 1.16 3.04 -8.36
CA ALA A 37 2.45 2.96 -9.04
C ALA A 37 3.62 3.46 -8.17
N LEU A 38 3.34 4.31 -7.18
CA LEU A 38 4.36 4.84 -6.27
C LEU A 38 4.87 3.80 -5.27
N ALA A 39 4.07 2.79 -4.94
CA ALA A 39 4.36 1.86 -3.83
C ALA A 39 5.67 1.09 -4.05
N LEU A 40 5.97 0.66 -5.28
CA LEU A 40 7.20 -0.07 -5.57
C LEU A 40 8.44 0.76 -5.23
N SER A 41 8.51 1.99 -5.70
CA SER A 41 9.65 2.88 -5.45
C SER A 41 9.84 3.12 -3.96
N GLU A 42 8.75 3.37 -3.24
CA GLU A 42 8.83 3.61 -1.80
C GLU A 42 9.32 2.38 -1.04
N VAL A 43 8.79 1.20 -1.35
CA VAL A 43 9.20 -0.04 -0.67
C VAL A 43 10.67 -0.34 -0.94
N LEU A 44 11.12 -0.21 -2.19
CA LEU A 44 12.53 -0.45 -2.54
C LEU A 44 13.46 0.54 -1.84
N MET A 45 13.09 1.82 -1.76
CA MET A 45 13.88 2.82 -1.04
C MET A 45 13.95 2.52 0.46
N LEU A 46 12.85 2.08 1.05
CA LEU A 46 12.80 1.72 2.47
C LEU A 46 13.60 0.46 2.77
N VAL A 47 13.54 -0.55 1.90
CA VAL A 47 14.36 -1.76 2.03
C VAL A 47 15.84 -1.40 2.02
N ASP A 48 16.26 -0.51 1.14
CA ASP A 48 17.65 -0.06 1.07
C ASP A 48 18.08 0.71 2.33
N ARG A 49 17.21 1.56 2.87
CA ARG A 49 17.52 2.36 4.06
C ARG A 49 17.56 1.55 5.35
N LEU A 50 16.73 0.51 5.44
CA LEU A 50 16.61 -0.32 6.64
C LEU A 50 17.57 -1.51 6.62
N GLY A 51 18.15 -1.84 5.46
CA GLY A 51 19.07 -2.95 5.31
C GLY A 51 20.46 -2.63 5.84
N ASP A 52 21.00 -3.53 6.63
CA ASP A 52 22.38 -3.50 7.15
C ASP A 52 23.26 -4.59 6.51
N ASP A 53 22.65 -5.55 5.84
CA ASP A 53 23.32 -6.66 5.18
C ASP A 53 23.00 -6.60 3.66
N PRO A 54 24.04 -6.35 2.80
CA PRO A 54 23.81 -6.24 1.35
C PRO A 54 23.16 -7.46 0.70
N ASP A 55 23.55 -8.67 1.12
CA ASP A 55 22.99 -9.90 0.56
C ASP A 55 21.52 -10.05 0.90
N ARG A 56 21.16 -9.77 2.15
CA ARG A 56 19.76 -9.78 2.58
C ARG A 56 18.94 -8.70 1.89
N THR A 57 19.50 -7.52 1.72
CA THR A 57 18.85 -6.41 1.02
C THR A 57 18.56 -6.80 -0.43
N ASP A 58 19.52 -7.43 -1.13
CA ASP A 58 19.33 -7.91 -2.49
C ASP A 58 18.23 -8.98 -2.57
N ASP A 59 18.18 -9.91 -1.62
CA ASP A 59 17.13 -10.93 -1.55
C ASP A 59 15.74 -10.30 -1.33
N LEU A 60 15.64 -9.31 -0.46
CA LEU A 60 14.40 -8.59 -0.21
C LEU A 60 13.94 -7.82 -1.44
N ARG A 61 14.84 -7.12 -2.12
CA ARG A 61 14.53 -6.40 -3.36
C ARG A 61 13.99 -7.35 -4.43
N ARG A 62 14.59 -8.52 -4.56
CA ARG A 62 14.16 -9.55 -5.50
C ARG A 62 12.77 -10.07 -5.14
N ALA A 63 12.50 -10.35 -3.88
CA ALA A 63 11.20 -10.79 -3.40
C ALA A 63 10.12 -9.73 -3.67
N VAL A 64 10.41 -8.45 -3.41
CA VAL A 64 9.50 -7.34 -3.70
C VAL A 64 9.15 -7.29 -5.19
N ARG A 65 10.15 -7.38 -6.07
CA ARG A 65 9.93 -7.33 -7.52
C ARG A 65 9.15 -8.53 -8.03
N ASP A 66 9.38 -9.70 -7.48
CA ASP A 66 8.65 -10.92 -7.85
C ASP A 66 7.17 -10.79 -7.48
N ASP A 67 6.87 -10.32 -6.28
CA ASP A 67 5.49 -10.09 -5.85
C ASP A 67 4.81 -8.96 -6.63
N TRP A 68 5.58 -7.93 -7.01
CA TRP A 68 5.05 -6.81 -7.79
C TRP A 68 4.47 -7.25 -9.14
N GLU A 69 5.02 -8.29 -9.74
CA GLU A 69 4.50 -8.88 -10.99
C GLU A 69 3.06 -9.39 -10.84
N ARG A 70 2.64 -9.70 -9.61
CA ARG A 70 1.31 -10.22 -9.29
C ARG A 70 0.34 -9.13 -8.84
N ILE A 71 0.81 -7.90 -8.70
CA ILE A 71 0.01 -6.77 -8.22
C ILE A 71 -0.53 -5.99 -9.42
N HIS A 72 -1.82 -5.67 -9.39
CA HIS A 72 -2.44 -4.76 -10.33
C HIS A 72 -2.06 -3.33 -9.96
N VAL A 73 -1.23 -2.71 -10.78
CA VAL A 73 -0.72 -1.37 -10.51
C VAL A 73 -1.72 -0.33 -10.98
N VAL A 74 -2.15 0.54 -10.07
CA VAL A 74 -2.99 1.70 -10.41
C VAL A 74 -2.08 2.86 -10.81
N PRO A 75 -2.19 3.37 -12.04
CA PRO A 75 -1.33 4.46 -12.49
C PRO A 75 -1.67 5.77 -11.77
N LEU A 76 -0.65 6.59 -11.52
CA LEU A 76 -0.82 7.95 -10.97
C LEU A 76 -1.04 8.94 -12.10
N ASP A 77 -2.16 8.79 -12.79
CA ASP A 77 -2.58 9.69 -13.87
C ASP A 77 -3.23 10.96 -13.32
N GLN A 78 -3.66 11.87 -14.21
CA GLN A 78 -4.26 13.14 -13.79
C GLN A 78 -5.50 12.94 -12.92
N ARG A 79 -6.32 11.95 -13.21
CA ARG A 79 -7.50 11.63 -12.40
C ARG A 79 -7.13 11.27 -10.96
N CYS A 80 -6.08 10.50 -10.80
CA CYS A 80 -5.55 10.11 -9.48
C CYS A 80 -4.99 11.32 -8.74
N LEU A 81 -4.23 12.15 -9.42
CA LEU A 81 -3.63 13.38 -8.85
C LEU A 81 -4.72 14.36 -8.41
N ASP A 82 -5.75 14.55 -9.21
CA ASP A 82 -6.88 15.42 -8.88
C ASP A 82 -7.62 14.92 -7.63
N ARG A 83 -7.85 13.62 -7.56
CA ARG A 83 -8.52 13.02 -6.39
C ARG A 83 -7.67 13.16 -5.13
N ALA A 84 -6.36 12.97 -5.24
CA ALA A 84 -5.44 13.17 -4.12
C ALA A 84 -5.48 14.60 -3.59
N SER A 85 -5.54 15.58 -4.49
CA SER A 85 -5.66 17.00 -4.12
C SER A 85 -6.97 17.27 -3.37
N GLU A 86 -8.08 16.69 -3.80
CA GLU A 86 -9.35 16.80 -3.10
C GLU A 86 -9.30 16.22 -1.69
N LEU A 87 -8.72 15.03 -1.54
CA LEU A 87 -8.57 14.38 -0.24
C LEU A 87 -7.69 15.21 0.70
N GLY A 88 -6.60 15.75 0.19
CA GLY A 88 -5.68 16.57 0.96
C GLY A 88 -6.25 17.91 1.41
N ARG A 89 -7.30 18.40 0.73
CA ARG A 89 -7.97 19.65 1.14
C ARG A 89 -8.81 19.48 2.41
N THR A 90 -9.36 18.31 2.63
CA THR A 90 -10.31 18.06 3.71
C THR A 90 -9.75 17.17 4.80
N GLN A 91 -8.63 16.50 4.57
CA GLN A 91 -8.04 15.53 5.48
C GLN A 91 -6.57 15.88 5.75
N PRO A 92 -6.07 15.61 6.99
CA PRO A 92 -4.68 15.88 7.34
C PRO A 92 -3.74 14.79 6.81
N LEU A 93 -3.64 14.69 5.48
CA LEU A 93 -2.84 13.68 4.79
C LEU A 93 -1.58 14.30 4.18
N ARG A 94 -0.48 13.56 4.24
CA ARG A 94 0.68 13.86 3.39
C ARG A 94 0.33 13.54 1.93
N THR A 95 1.07 14.15 1.00
CA THR A 95 0.86 13.93 -0.44
C THR A 95 0.89 12.44 -0.81
N VAL A 96 1.86 11.70 -0.29
CA VAL A 96 2.02 10.27 -0.56
C VAL A 96 0.80 9.47 -0.07
N ASP A 97 0.31 9.76 1.14
CA ASP A 97 -0.85 9.09 1.69
C ASP A 97 -2.11 9.35 0.86
N ALA A 98 -2.28 10.60 0.44
CA ALA A 98 -3.40 10.99 -0.42
C ALA A 98 -3.34 10.28 -1.78
N LEU A 99 -2.15 10.08 -2.34
CA LEU A 99 -1.96 9.36 -3.60
C LEU A 99 -2.33 7.88 -3.48
N HIS A 100 -1.94 7.21 -2.40
CA HIS A 100 -2.33 5.81 -2.18
C HIS A 100 -3.84 5.65 -2.04
N LEU A 101 -4.47 6.54 -1.27
CA LEU A 101 -5.93 6.51 -1.10
C LEU A 101 -6.67 6.83 -2.39
N ALA A 102 -6.20 7.81 -3.15
CA ALA A 102 -6.78 8.16 -4.45
C ALA A 102 -6.69 7.01 -5.44
N ALA A 103 -5.56 6.30 -5.46
CA ALA A 103 -5.39 5.11 -6.31
C ALA A 103 -6.39 4.02 -5.92
N ALA A 104 -6.52 3.72 -4.64
CA ALA A 104 -7.47 2.73 -4.14
C ALA A 104 -8.93 3.13 -4.42
N ASP A 105 -9.25 4.41 -4.36
CA ASP A 105 -10.60 4.93 -4.59
C ASP A 105 -11.09 4.71 -6.02
N ARG A 106 -10.20 4.41 -6.96
CA ARG A 106 -10.56 4.06 -8.34
C ARG A 106 -11.04 2.63 -8.50
N LEU A 107 -10.83 1.79 -7.50
CA LEU A 107 -11.18 0.38 -7.55
C LEU A 107 -12.67 0.20 -7.25
N PRO A 108 -13.33 -0.81 -7.87
CA PRO A 108 -14.73 -1.10 -7.57
C PRO A 108 -14.89 -1.61 -6.14
N ARG A 109 -15.96 -1.17 -5.49
CA ARG A 109 -16.32 -1.67 -4.15
C ARG A 109 -17.04 -3.01 -4.26
N PRO A 110 -16.91 -3.91 -3.27
CA PRO A 110 -16.15 -3.77 -2.02
C PRO A 110 -14.64 -3.92 -2.23
N THR A 111 -13.87 -3.12 -1.51
CA THR A 111 -12.40 -3.14 -1.56
C THR A 111 -11.85 -3.09 -0.15
N GLY A 112 -10.92 -3.99 0.16
CA GLY A 112 -10.11 -3.92 1.36
C GLY A 112 -8.97 -2.90 1.17
N PHE A 113 -8.64 -2.19 2.21
CA PHE A 113 -7.47 -1.29 2.22
C PHE A 113 -6.58 -1.66 3.40
N ALA A 114 -5.41 -2.19 3.10
CA ALA A 114 -4.43 -2.55 4.11
C ALA A 114 -3.43 -1.42 4.32
N THR A 115 -3.33 -0.96 5.54
CA THR A 115 -2.39 0.08 5.95
C THR A 115 -2.00 -0.11 7.41
N PHE A 116 -0.74 0.21 7.73
CA PHE A 116 -0.26 0.28 9.11
C PHE A 116 0.13 1.72 9.48
N ASP A 117 -0.29 2.68 8.68
CA ASP A 117 -0.15 4.10 8.98
C ASP A 117 -1.43 4.62 9.64
N PRO A 118 -1.39 5.00 10.93
CA PRO A 118 -2.57 5.48 11.63
C PRO A 118 -3.24 6.69 10.98
N ALA A 119 -2.49 7.52 10.26
CA ALA A 119 -3.02 8.69 9.60
C ALA A 119 -3.99 8.35 8.45
N GLN A 120 -3.82 7.19 7.83
CA GLN A 120 -4.67 6.77 6.72
C GLN A 120 -5.95 6.06 7.16
N ILE A 121 -5.98 5.46 8.34
CA ILE A 121 -7.09 4.62 8.79
C ILE A 121 -8.43 5.37 8.80
N PRO A 122 -8.57 6.54 9.46
CA PRO A 122 -9.87 7.22 9.48
C PRO A 122 -10.34 7.68 8.11
N VAL A 123 -9.43 8.07 7.24
CA VAL A 123 -9.77 8.50 5.88
C VAL A 123 -10.23 7.32 5.04
N ALA A 124 -9.53 6.19 5.11
CA ALA A 124 -9.91 4.97 4.41
C ALA A 124 -11.30 4.49 4.86
N MET A 125 -11.59 4.54 6.14
CA MET A 125 -12.91 4.21 6.67
C MET A 125 -13.99 5.15 6.13
N ALA A 126 -13.71 6.46 6.10
CA ALA A 126 -14.64 7.46 5.57
C ALA A 126 -14.92 7.27 4.08
N LEU A 127 -13.97 6.74 3.32
CA LEU A 127 -14.13 6.41 1.91
C LEU A 127 -14.87 5.08 1.66
N GLY A 128 -15.21 4.36 2.71
CA GLY A 128 -15.97 3.11 2.61
C GLY A 128 -15.13 1.87 2.34
N PHE A 129 -13.84 1.92 2.59
CA PHE A 129 -12.98 0.74 2.53
C PHE A 129 -13.13 -0.14 3.75
N ASP A 130 -12.94 -1.44 3.55
CA ASP A 130 -12.73 -2.41 4.60
C ASP A 130 -11.26 -2.31 5.05
N VAL A 131 -11.00 -1.68 6.18
CA VAL A 131 -9.63 -1.41 6.61
C VAL A 131 -9.03 -2.62 7.31
N ILE A 132 -7.84 -3.03 6.85
CA ILE A 132 -7.02 -4.05 7.47
C ILE A 132 -5.83 -3.35 8.13
N SER A 133 -5.69 -3.51 9.43
CA SER A 133 -4.60 -2.91 10.21
C SER A 133 -4.42 -3.66 11.54
N ILE A 134 -3.58 -3.11 12.41
CA ILE A 134 -3.37 -3.59 13.79
C ILE A 134 -3.59 -2.46 14.78
#